data_42b00093f42dd43cf23590c6173d3c5c
#
_entry.id   42b00093f42dd43cf23590c6173d3c5c
#
_cell.length_a   1.000
_cell.length_b   1.000
_cell.length_c   1.000
_cell.angle_alpha   90.00
_cell.angle_beta   90.00
_cell.angle_gamma   90.00
#
_symmetry.space_group_name_H-M   'P 1'
#
loop_
_entity.id
_entity.type
_entity.pdbx_description
1 polymer ?
#
loop_
_entity_poly.entity_id
_entity_poly.type
_entity_poly.pdbx_seq_one_letter_code
_entity_poly.pdbx_strand_id
1 'polypeptide(L)'
;DPEILCEPGVEMSLKLTKPLAWKSAPPAAIVPEITPADELAKLVNAQPFQTIAEKPPKPSDITNLMYIGSKEKLEAAFTAAGWSTAAALSAHSKMETIAAVAEDRGYKEAPMSILLLDGRKPDLVFEKQYNTFAKRHHLRIFHRPDKFQGLEVWVCSATHDIGIELSAANRTFIHKIDSKIDNERNKVMNDLLFTGLVKGQALVARPKVPSSGENATGDKLETDGKMAVLLLE
;
A
#
# COMPACT_ATOMS: atom_id res chain seq x y z
N ASP A 1 -33.19 -1.01 -17.73
CA ASP A 1 -31.95 -1.78 -17.83
C ASP A 1 -31.21 -1.68 -16.49
N PRO A 2 -30.63 -2.78 -15.99
CA PRO A 2 -29.90 -2.72 -14.74
C PRO A 2 -28.63 -1.84 -14.89
N GLU A 3 -28.51 -0.84 -14.04
CA GLU A 3 -27.32 -0.01 -13.96
C GLU A 3 -26.29 -0.67 -13.06
N ILE A 4 -25.03 -0.67 -13.50
CA ILE A 4 -23.91 -1.09 -12.66
C ILE A 4 -23.35 0.17 -11.99
N LEU A 5 -23.60 0.31 -10.70
CA LEU A 5 -23.02 1.36 -9.90
C LEU A 5 -21.68 0.88 -9.32
N CYS A 6 -20.62 1.64 -9.57
CA CYS A 6 -19.32 1.40 -8.99
C CYS A 6 -19.00 2.51 -7.99
N GLU A 7 -18.78 2.13 -6.74
CA GLU A 7 -18.35 3.07 -5.70
C GLU A 7 -16.93 3.61 -5.98
N PRO A 8 -16.61 4.82 -5.52
CA PRO A 8 -15.25 5.35 -5.62
C PRO A 8 -14.22 4.38 -5.03
N GLY A 9 -13.13 4.12 -5.77
CA GLY A 9 -12.09 3.20 -5.35
C GLY A 9 -12.27 1.75 -5.81
N VAL A 10 -13.39 1.39 -6.45
CA VAL A 10 -13.55 0.06 -7.06
C VAL A 10 -12.58 -0.10 -8.24
N GLU A 11 -11.81 -1.19 -8.23
CA GLU A 11 -10.91 -1.54 -9.32
C GLU A 11 -11.58 -2.49 -10.31
N MET A 12 -11.37 -2.19 -11.60
CA MET A 12 -11.87 -3.01 -12.69
C MET A 12 -10.73 -3.42 -13.61
N SER A 13 -10.67 -4.71 -13.96
CA SER A 13 -9.79 -5.20 -15.02
C SER A 13 -10.51 -5.17 -16.35
N LEU A 14 -9.99 -4.37 -17.29
CA LEU A 14 -10.52 -4.28 -18.65
C LEU A 14 -9.57 -4.95 -19.62
N LYS A 15 -10.10 -5.80 -20.50
CA LYS A 15 -9.34 -6.40 -21.61
C LYS A 15 -9.78 -5.77 -22.92
N LEU A 16 -8.84 -5.17 -23.64
CA LEU A 16 -9.08 -4.70 -25.01
C LEU A 16 -9.34 -5.90 -25.92
N THR A 17 -10.48 -5.94 -26.59
CA THR A 17 -10.85 -6.96 -27.57
C THR A 17 -10.39 -6.62 -28.97
N LYS A 18 -9.98 -5.35 -29.19
CA LYS A 18 -9.44 -4.87 -30.46
C LYS A 18 -8.26 -3.92 -30.18
N PRO A 19 -7.27 -3.81 -31.09
CA PRO A 19 -6.20 -2.85 -30.95
C PRO A 19 -6.74 -1.42 -30.81
N LEU A 20 -6.18 -0.66 -29.87
CA LEU A 20 -6.47 0.77 -29.71
C LEU A 20 -5.42 1.56 -30.49
N ALA A 21 -5.86 2.28 -31.51
CA ALA A 21 -4.98 3.15 -32.29
C ALA A 21 -5.07 4.60 -31.76
N TRP A 22 -3.92 5.15 -31.38
CA TRP A 22 -3.79 6.55 -30.98
C TRP A 22 -3.21 7.37 -32.13
N LYS A 23 -3.83 8.50 -32.46
CA LYS A 23 -3.25 9.46 -33.45
C LYS A 23 -2.08 10.24 -32.87
N SER A 24 -2.13 10.54 -31.59
CA SER A 24 -1.03 11.06 -30.76
C SER A 24 -1.36 10.81 -29.30
N ALA A 25 -0.39 10.38 -28.48
CA ALA A 25 -0.56 10.45 -27.05
C ALA A 25 -0.47 11.93 -26.61
N PRO A 26 -1.37 12.44 -25.76
CA PRO A 26 -1.12 13.70 -25.11
C PRO A 26 0.24 13.60 -24.39
N PRO A 27 1.06 14.68 -24.35
CA PRO A 27 2.27 14.65 -23.57
C PRO A 27 1.89 14.25 -22.15
N ALA A 28 2.40 13.11 -21.69
CA ALA A 28 2.23 12.71 -20.30
C ALA A 28 2.75 13.88 -19.46
N ALA A 29 1.99 14.33 -18.48
CA ALA A 29 2.50 15.27 -17.51
C ALA A 29 3.65 14.54 -16.81
N ILE A 30 4.88 14.88 -17.22
CA ILE A 30 6.07 14.26 -16.66
C ILE A 30 6.23 14.85 -15.26
N VAL A 31 5.93 14.06 -14.26
CA VAL A 31 6.25 14.41 -12.88
C VAL A 31 7.78 14.40 -12.76
N PRO A 32 8.41 15.53 -12.38
CA PRO A 32 9.86 15.63 -12.37
C PRO A 32 10.51 14.69 -11.36
N GLU A 33 11.77 14.36 -11.59
CA GLU A 33 12.57 13.63 -10.61
C GLU A 33 12.88 14.52 -9.41
N ILE A 34 12.86 13.91 -8.22
CA ILE A 34 13.19 14.59 -6.96
C ILE A 34 14.70 14.85 -6.90
N THR A 35 15.07 16.09 -6.65
CA THR A 35 16.47 16.52 -6.52
C THR A 35 16.72 17.18 -5.15
N PRO A 36 17.95 17.10 -4.61
CA PRO A 36 19.12 16.41 -5.16
C PRO A 36 19.06 14.89 -4.94
N ALA A 37 19.36 14.12 -5.97
CA ALA A 37 19.23 12.65 -5.94
C ALA A 37 20.14 11.97 -4.90
N ASP A 38 21.36 12.47 -4.69
CA ASP A 38 22.31 11.91 -3.71
C ASP A 38 21.82 12.07 -2.27
N GLU A 39 21.21 13.20 -1.93
CA GLU A 39 20.63 13.45 -0.62
C GLU A 39 19.43 12.53 -0.40
N LEU A 40 18.56 12.43 -1.41
CA LEU A 40 17.43 11.51 -1.39
C LEU A 40 17.88 10.05 -1.21
N ALA A 41 18.91 9.63 -1.94
CA ALA A 41 19.44 8.27 -1.84
C ALA A 41 20.00 7.97 -0.45
N LYS A 42 20.71 8.92 0.18
CA LYS A 42 21.17 8.79 1.57
C LYS A 42 19.99 8.64 2.53
N LEU A 43 18.98 9.48 2.42
CA LEU A 43 17.78 9.44 3.25
C LEU A 43 17.08 8.08 3.13
N VAL A 44 16.82 7.61 1.90
CA VAL A 44 16.15 6.33 1.64
C VAL A 44 16.93 5.15 2.21
N ASN A 45 18.26 5.14 2.04
CA ASN A 45 19.10 4.05 2.52
C ASN A 45 19.33 4.07 4.04
N ALA A 46 19.02 5.17 4.72
CA ALA A 46 19.04 5.28 6.17
C ALA A 46 17.75 4.70 6.82
N GLN A 47 16.66 4.54 6.05
CA GLN A 47 15.41 4.06 6.62
C GLN A 47 15.42 2.55 6.87
N PRO A 48 14.72 2.09 7.91
CA PRO A 48 14.49 0.67 8.15
C PRO A 48 13.85 0.02 6.94
N PHE A 49 14.32 -1.15 6.55
CA PHE A 49 13.81 -1.80 5.34
C PHE A 49 12.67 -2.79 5.63
N GLN A 50 12.43 -3.15 6.89
CA GLN A 50 11.49 -4.19 7.23
C GLN A 50 10.73 -3.86 8.52
N THR A 51 9.43 -4.15 8.54
CA THR A 51 8.59 -4.10 9.73
C THR A 51 8.76 -5.36 10.57
N ILE A 52 8.31 -5.31 11.81
CA ILE A 52 8.30 -6.43 12.76
C ILE A 52 6.85 -6.65 13.21
N ALA A 53 6.36 -7.88 13.13
CA ALA A 53 5.07 -8.24 13.73
C ALA A 53 5.15 -8.10 15.25
N GLU A 54 4.10 -7.59 15.89
CA GLU A 54 4.11 -7.35 17.34
C GLU A 54 4.10 -8.67 18.12
N LYS A 55 3.31 -9.65 17.68
CA LYS A 55 3.10 -10.93 18.40
C LYS A 55 2.86 -12.10 17.45
N PRO A 56 3.75 -13.11 17.43
CA PRO A 56 5.10 -13.08 18.01
C PRO A 56 6.01 -12.12 17.23
N PRO A 57 7.04 -11.54 17.86
CA PRO A 57 7.98 -10.68 17.17
C PRO A 57 8.71 -11.45 16.06
N LYS A 58 8.42 -11.10 14.81
CA LYS A 58 9.04 -11.68 13.61
C LYS A 58 9.19 -10.61 12.54
N PRO A 59 10.28 -10.65 11.75
CA PRO A 59 10.36 -9.85 10.53
C PRO A 59 9.12 -10.03 9.65
N SER A 60 8.64 -8.96 9.08
CA SER A 60 7.42 -8.97 8.26
C SER A 60 7.62 -8.16 6.98
N ASP A 61 6.68 -7.29 6.64
CA ASP A 61 6.62 -6.63 5.34
C ASP A 61 7.80 -5.69 5.12
N ILE A 62 8.33 -5.68 3.89
CA ILE A 62 9.39 -4.77 3.47
C ILE A 62 8.77 -3.39 3.21
N THR A 63 9.45 -2.33 3.67
CA THR A 63 9.09 -0.95 3.33
C THR A 63 9.50 -0.66 1.90
N ASN A 64 8.56 -0.28 1.04
CA ASN A 64 8.77 -0.15 -0.40
C ASN A 64 8.33 1.20 -0.99
N LEU A 65 7.76 2.09 -0.15
CA LEU A 65 7.33 3.43 -0.53
C LEU A 65 7.79 4.46 0.50
N MET A 66 8.03 5.68 0.03
CA MET A 66 8.30 6.87 0.85
C MET A 66 7.51 8.05 0.32
N TYR A 67 6.96 8.84 1.23
CA TYR A 67 6.28 10.09 0.89
C TYR A 67 6.99 11.25 1.58
N ILE A 68 7.07 12.38 0.88
CA ILE A 68 7.67 13.62 1.37
C ILE A 68 6.60 14.70 1.27
N GLY A 69 6.24 15.32 2.39
CA GLY A 69 5.19 16.33 2.50
C GLY A 69 4.41 16.21 3.79
N SER A 70 3.48 17.14 4.02
CA SER A 70 2.69 17.16 5.24
C SER A 70 1.68 16.01 5.30
N LYS A 71 1.24 15.69 6.52
CA LYS A 71 0.21 14.67 6.76
C LYS A 71 -1.07 14.94 5.97
N GLU A 72 -1.50 16.20 5.95
CA GLU A 72 -2.73 16.63 5.28
C GLU A 72 -2.66 16.39 3.77
N LYS A 73 -1.51 16.68 3.14
CA LYS A 73 -1.30 16.43 1.71
C LYS A 73 -1.26 14.94 1.40
N LEU A 74 -0.65 14.15 2.28
CA LEU A 74 -0.62 12.71 2.16
C LEU A 74 -2.04 12.12 2.24
N GLU A 75 -2.83 12.49 3.23
CA GLU A 75 -4.22 12.05 3.39
C GLU A 75 -5.10 12.50 2.20
N ALA A 76 -4.92 13.74 1.73
CA ALA A 76 -5.64 14.25 0.56
C ALA A 76 -5.31 13.46 -0.71
N ALA A 77 -4.03 13.13 -0.95
CA ALA A 77 -3.61 12.38 -2.11
C ALA A 77 -4.19 10.95 -2.11
N PHE A 78 -4.16 10.26 -0.97
CA PHE A 78 -4.76 8.93 -0.84
C PHE A 78 -6.28 8.95 -1.01
N THR A 79 -6.96 9.93 -0.42
CA THR A 79 -8.41 10.10 -0.57
C THR A 79 -8.78 10.37 -2.03
N ALA A 80 -8.04 11.25 -2.72
CA ALA A 80 -8.25 11.53 -4.15
C ALA A 80 -8.01 10.29 -5.03
N ALA A 81 -7.11 9.40 -4.62
CA ALA A 81 -6.83 8.13 -5.28
C ALA A 81 -7.84 7.02 -4.93
N GLY A 82 -8.87 7.30 -4.13
CA GLY A 82 -9.92 6.34 -3.75
C GLY A 82 -9.49 5.35 -2.65
N TRP A 83 -8.48 5.69 -1.85
CA TRP A 83 -8.09 4.92 -0.68
C TRP A 83 -8.88 5.38 0.55
N SER A 84 -9.23 4.45 1.41
CA SER A 84 -9.98 4.70 2.65
C SER A 84 -9.09 4.45 3.86
N THR A 85 -9.29 5.23 4.94
CA THR A 85 -8.64 4.92 6.21
C THR A 85 -9.26 3.69 6.85
N ALA A 86 -8.49 2.90 7.58
CA ALA A 86 -8.99 1.73 8.31
C ALA A 86 -10.13 2.09 9.28
N ALA A 87 -10.13 3.31 9.83
CA ALA A 87 -11.21 3.81 10.69
C ALA A 87 -12.52 4.03 9.92
N ALA A 88 -12.47 4.55 8.69
CA ALA A 88 -13.64 4.74 7.84
C ALA A 88 -14.23 3.39 7.42
N LEU A 89 -13.38 2.42 7.05
CA LEU A 89 -13.80 1.08 6.69
C LEU A 89 -14.40 0.32 7.87
N SER A 90 -13.85 0.45 9.08
CA SER A 90 -14.42 -0.19 10.27
C SER A 90 -15.81 0.33 10.63
N ALA A 91 -16.13 1.57 10.31
CA ALA A 91 -17.49 2.12 10.48
C ALA A 91 -18.45 1.54 9.42
N HIS A 92 -17.99 1.36 8.19
CA HIS A 92 -18.79 0.74 7.12
C HIS A 92 -18.94 -0.78 7.34
N SER A 93 -17.87 -1.48 7.70
CA SER A 93 -17.90 -2.93 7.96
C SER A 93 -18.74 -3.28 9.18
N LYS A 94 -18.87 -2.41 10.19
CA LYS A 94 -19.81 -2.64 11.30
C LYS A 94 -21.26 -2.66 10.84
N MET A 95 -21.64 -1.84 9.87
CA MET A 95 -23.00 -1.88 9.30
C MET A 95 -23.19 -3.12 8.43
N GLU A 96 -22.19 -3.52 7.65
CA GLU A 96 -22.26 -4.75 6.84
C GLU A 96 -22.19 -6.02 7.72
N THR A 97 -21.38 -6.00 8.81
CA THR A 97 -21.32 -7.12 9.77
C THR A 97 -22.66 -7.31 10.49
N ILE A 98 -23.36 -6.23 10.83
CA ILE A 98 -24.71 -6.33 11.41
C ILE A 98 -25.69 -6.96 10.40
N ALA A 99 -25.59 -6.62 9.12
CA ALA A 99 -26.37 -7.26 8.06
C ALA A 99 -25.97 -8.73 7.82
N ALA A 100 -24.65 -9.05 7.86
CA ALA A 100 -24.14 -10.41 7.68
C ALA A 100 -24.42 -11.34 8.88
N VAL A 101 -24.44 -10.80 10.09
CA VAL A 101 -24.85 -11.54 11.32
C VAL A 101 -26.35 -11.87 11.26
N ALA A 102 -27.17 -11.01 10.66
CA ALA A 102 -28.58 -11.28 10.44
C ALA A 102 -28.82 -12.40 9.40
N GLU A 103 -27.83 -12.70 8.55
CA GLU A 103 -27.86 -13.73 7.50
C GLU A 103 -27.15 -15.07 7.90
N ASP A 104 -26.81 -15.26 9.19
CA ASP A 104 -26.25 -16.52 9.75
C ASP A 104 -24.98 -17.02 9.05
N ARG A 105 -24.15 -16.10 8.55
CA ARG A 105 -22.83 -16.41 7.97
C ARG A 105 -21.75 -16.13 9.00
N GLY A 106 -21.31 -17.17 9.69
CA GLY A 106 -20.25 -17.10 10.71
C GLY A 106 -18.88 -16.66 10.15
N TYR A 107 -18.68 -15.38 9.96
CA TYR A 107 -17.38 -14.80 9.60
C TYR A 107 -16.71 -14.22 10.84
N LYS A 108 -15.71 -14.92 11.37
CA LYS A 108 -14.71 -14.33 12.27
C LYS A 108 -13.63 -13.73 11.38
N GLU A 109 -13.61 -12.40 11.23
CA GLU A 109 -12.48 -11.70 10.64
C GLU A 109 -11.20 -12.06 11.41
N ALA A 110 -10.19 -12.57 10.71
CA ALA A 110 -8.86 -12.69 11.28
C ALA A 110 -8.32 -11.27 11.52
N PRO A 111 -8.00 -10.89 12.77
CA PRO A 111 -7.48 -9.55 13.05
C PRO A 111 -6.16 -9.36 12.29
N MET A 112 -6.02 -8.23 11.58
CA MET A 112 -4.77 -7.88 10.92
C MET A 112 -3.63 -7.84 11.93
N SER A 113 -2.49 -8.43 11.58
CA SER A 113 -1.29 -8.37 12.39
C SER A 113 -0.84 -6.92 12.58
N ILE A 114 -0.59 -6.52 13.82
CA ILE A 114 0.01 -5.21 14.11
C ILE A 114 1.48 -5.31 13.72
N LEU A 115 1.89 -4.47 12.77
CA LEU A 115 3.27 -4.35 12.34
C LEU A 115 3.88 -3.08 12.92
N LEU A 116 5.10 -3.19 13.39
CA LEU A 116 5.87 -2.10 14.00
C LEU A 116 7.06 -1.76 13.10
N LEU A 117 7.40 -0.48 13.01
CA LEU A 117 8.65 0.00 12.45
C LEU A 117 9.42 0.73 13.54
N ASP A 118 10.62 0.28 13.87
CA ASP A 118 11.41 0.76 15.03
C ASP A 118 10.59 0.78 16.34
N GLY A 119 9.78 -0.26 16.57
CA GLY A 119 8.93 -0.40 17.76
C GLY A 119 7.68 0.49 17.80
N ARG A 120 7.42 1.29 16.76
CA ARG A 120 6.25 2.19 16.67
C ARG A 120 5.18 1.60 15.78
N LYS A 121 3.92 1.80 16.16
CA LYS A 121 2.76 1.48 15.32
C LYS A 121 2.67 2.44 14.13
N PRO A 122 2.02 2.06 13.03
CA PRO A 122 1.78 2.99 11.92
C PRO A 122 0.96 4.19 12.38
N ASP A 123 1.34 5.36 11.88
CA ASP A 123 0.62 6.62 12.13
C ASP A 123 -0.63 6.72 11.24
N LEU A 124 -0.58 6.13 10.03
CA LEU A 124 -1.69 6.05 9.08
C LEU A 124 -1.78 4.63 8.52
N VAL A 125 -3.01 4.18 8.32
CA VAL A 125 -3.34 2.91 7.66
C VAL A 125 -4.40 3.19 6.61
N PHE A 126 -4.10 2.82 5.36
CA PHE A 126 -5.05 2.90 4.26
C PHE A 126 -5.31 1.52 3.67
N GLU A 127 -6.53 1.34 3.21
CA GLU A 127 -6.97 0.15 2.52
C GLU A 127 -7.74 0.53 1.25
N LYS A 128 -7.67 -0.35 0.25
CA LYS A 128 -8.50 -0.27 -0.94
C LYS A 128 -9.07 -1.65 -1.20
N GLN A 129 -10.38 -1.75 -1.23
CA GLN A 129 -11.07 -3.03 -1.38
C GLN A 129 -11.29 -3.36 -2.86
N TYR A 130 -11.08 -4.63 -3.20
CA TYR A 130 -11.70 -5.25 -4.36
C TYR A 130 -13.12 -5.70 -4.01
N ASN A 131 -13.91 -6.06 -5.01
CA ASN A 131 -15.27 -6.60 -4.84
C ASN A 131 -15.34 -7.93 -4.06
N THR A 132 -14.27 -8.34 -3.39
CA THR A 132 -14.20 -9.54 -2.56
C THR A 132 -13.43 -9.25 -1.29
N PHE A 133 -13.94 -9.72 -0.13
CA PHE A 133 -13.28 -9.61 1.17
C PHE A 133 -11.90 -10.27 1.24
N ALA A 134 -11.58 -11.13 0.28
CA ALA A 134 -10.33 -11.90 0.22
C ALA A 134 -9.18 -11.14 -0.48
N LYS A 135 -9.48 -10.03 -1.16
CA LYS A 135 -8.50 -9.28 -1.94
C LYS A 135 -8.54 -7.83 -1.52
N ARG A 136 -7.49 -7.37 -0.88
CA ARG A 136 -7.38 -6.01 -0.33
C ARG A 136 -5.97 -5.49 -0.54
N HIS A 137 -5.86 -4.20 -0.76
CA HIS A 137 -4.60 -3.49 -0.70
C HIS A 137 -4.44 -2.89 0.68
N HIS A 138 -3.27 -3.07 1.28
CA HIS A 138 -2.97 -2.60 2.63
C HIS A 138 -1.73 -1.72 2.62
N LEU A 139 -1.85 -0.55 3.25
CA LEU A 139 -0.76 0.38 3.45
C LEU A 139 -0.59 0.67 4.94
N ARG A 140 0.63 0.54 5.42
CA ARG A 140 1.04 0.94 6.77
C ARG A 140 2.09 2.02 6.65
N ILE A 141 1.77 3.23 7.08
CA ILE A 141 2.58 4.42 6.89
C ILE A 141 3.07 4.91 8.25
N PHE A 142 4.37 5.16 8.33
CA PHE A 142 5.08 5.52 9.55
C PHE A 142 5.74 6.88 9.37
N HIS A 143 5.43 7.85 10.24
CA HIS A 143 6.12 9.13 10.29
C HIS A 143 7.57 8.94 10.74
N ARG A 144 8.51 9.59 10.06
CA ARG A 144 9.93 9.51 10.37
C ARG A 144 10.42 10.82 11.00
N PRO A 145 11.40 10.76 11.93
CA PRO A 145 12.01 11.97 12.48
C PRO A 145 12.84 12.76 11.47
N ASP A 146 13.29 12.05 10.40
CA ASP A 146 14.06 12.65 9.33
C ASP A 146 13.22 13.64 8.53
N LYS A 147 13.90 14.59 7.89
CA LYS A 147 13.29 15.55 6.97
C LYS A 147 14.06 15.58 5.66
N PHE A 148 13.36 15.86 4.58
CA PHE A 148 13.97 16.15 3.28
C PHE A 148 13.65 17.59 2.90
N GLN A 149 14.67 18.45 2.82
CA GLN A 149 14.51 19.87 2.55
C GLN A 149 13.50 20.59 3.47
N GLY A 150 13.50 20.18 4.75
CA GLY A 150 12.56 20.71 5.76
C GLY A 150 11.18 20.07 5.79
N LEU A 151 10.83 19.26 4.80
CA LEU A 151 9.55 18.56 4.69
C LEU A 151 9.53 17.26 5.49
N GLU A 152 8.35 16.86 5.93
CA GLU A 152 8.13 15.60 6.65
C GLU A 152 8.35 14.39 5.75
N VAL A 153 8.84 13.31 6.35
CA VAL A 153 9.14 12.04 5.68
C VAL A 153 8.28 10.93 6.29
N TRP A 154 7.68 10.14 5.41
CA TRP A 154 6.82 9.02 5.76
C TRP A 154 7.30 7.78 5.02
N VAL A 155 7.47 6.67 5.72
CA VAL A 155 7.86 5.38 5.14
C VAL A 155 6.68 4.43 5.19
N CYS A 156 6.48 3.67 4.13
CA CYS A 156 5.32 2.80 3.98
C CYS A 156 5.72 1.37 3.60
N SER A 157 5.04 0.39 4.19
CA SER A 157 4.95 -0.96 3.66
C SER A 157 3.61 -1.15 2.96
N ALA A 158 3.65 -1.56 1.71
CA ALA A 158 2.48 -1.81 0.86
C ALA A 158 2.42 -3.28 0.48
N THR A 159 1.29 -3.93 0.72
CA THR A 159 1.03 -5.33 0.39
C THR A 159 -0.36 -5.50 -0.20
N HIS A 160 -0.50 -6.50 -1.07
CA HIS A 160 -1.75 -6.86 -1.71
C HIS A 160 -2.16 -8.27 -1.31
N ASP A 161 -3.32 -8.40 -0.67
CA ASP A 161 -3.91 -9.69 -0.35
C ASP A 161 -4.54 -10.29 -1.60
N ILE A 162 -4.11 -11.50 -1.97
CA ILE A 162 -4.61 -12.21 -3.16
C ILE A 162 -5.56 -13.36 -2.83
N GLY A 163 -5.71 -13.70 -1.56
CA GLY A 163 -6.56 -14.79 -1.12
C GLY A 163 -6.53 -15.02 0.38
N ILE A 164 -7.26 -16.03 0.80
CA ILE A 164 -7.31 -16.51 2.18
C ILE A 164 -6.87 -17.97 2.18
N GLU A 165 -5.96 -18.33 3.09
CA GLU A 165 -5.49 -19.69 3.29
C GLU A 165 -5.72 -20.11 4.75
N LEU A 166 -5.99 -21.40 4.95
CA LEU A 166 -6.11 -21.96 6.30
C LEU A 166 -4.70 -22.29 6.82
N SER A 167 -4.26 -21.59 7.85
CA SER A 167 -3.02 -21.94 8.54
C SER A 167 -3.17 -23.28 9.26
N ALA A 168 -2.44 -24.30 8.80
CA ALA A 168 -2.40 -25.61 9.44
C ALA A 168 -1.83 -25.55 10.88
N ALA A 169 -0.93 -24.60 11.15
CA ALA A 169 -0.29 -24.43 12.45
C ALA A 169 -1.24 -23.86 13.52
N ASN A 170 -2.07 -22.88 13.14
CA ASN A 170 -2.91 -22.12 14.09
C ASN A 170 -4.41 -22.42 13.94
N ARG A 171 -4.82 -23.19 12.95
CA ARG A 171 -6.23 -23.44 12.59
C ARG A 171 -7.03 -22.15 12.41
N THR A 172 -6.38 -21.10 11.94
CA THR A 172 -6.97 -19.79 11.64
C THR A 172 -6.81 -19.46 10.16
N PHE A 173 -7.72 -18.66 9.62
CA PHE A 173 -7.55 -18.11 8.29
C PHE A 173 -6.49 -17.02 8.31
N ILE A 174 -5.56 -17.09 7.36
CA ILE A 174 -4.53 -16.07 7.13
C ILE A 174 -4.73 -15.51 5.73
N HIS A 175 -4.49 -14.21 5.59
CA HIS A 175 -4.46 -13.58 4.27
C HIS A 175 -3.14 -13.93 3.59
N LYS A 176 -3.23 -14.34 2.32
CA LYS A 176 -2.08 -14.60 1.46
C LYS A 176 -1.79 -13.37 0.63
N ILE A 177 -0.56 -12.89 0.67
CA ILE A 177 -0.15 -11.72 -0.11
C ILE A 177 0.48 -12.10 -1.45
N ASP A 178 0.44 -11.17 -2.43
CA ASP A 178 1.23 -11.29 -3.66
C ASP A 178 2.71 -11.24 -3.29
N SER A 179 3.45 -12.29 -3.67
CA SER A 179 4.89 -12.37 -3.38
C SER A 179 5.69 -11.27 -4.08
N LYS A 180 5.24 -10.79 -5.23
CA LYS A 180 5.90 -9.71 -6.00
C LYS A 180 5.47 -8.34 -5.46
N ILE A 181 5.98 -7.97 -4.28
CA ILE A 181 5.58 -6.74 -3.58
C ILE A 181 5.82 -5.46 -4.37
N ASP A 182 6.67 -5.49 -5.39
CA ASP A 182 6.91 -4.36 -6.28
C ASP A 182 5.70 -4.04 -7.16
N ASN A 183 4.82 -5.02 -7.42
CA ASN A 183 3.55 -4.79 -8.12
C ASN A 183 2.69 -3.82 -7.32
N GLU A 184 2.57 -4.06 -6.01
CA GLU A 184 1.80 -3.18 -5.12
C GLU A 184 2.45 -1.80 -4.98
N ARG A 185 3.78 -1.74 -4.81
CA ARG A 185 4.53 -0.47 -4.84
C ARG A 185 4.20 0.35 -6.09
N ASN A 186 4.29 -0.27 -7.25
CA ASN A 186 4.07 0.41 -8.53
C ASN A 186 2.61 0.83 -8.70
N LYS A 187 1.67 0.00 -8.24
CA LYS A 187 0.26 0.32 -8.24
C LYS A 187 -0.03 1.58 -7.40
N VAL A 188 0.43 1.59 -6.15
CA VAL A 188 0.23 2.73 -5.23
C VAL A 188 0.86 4.01 -5.81
N MET A 189 2.08 3.89 -6.35
CA MET A 189 2.74 5.01 -7.02
C MET A 189 1.88 5.55 -8.16
N ASN A 190 1.36 4.69 -9.04
CA ASN A 190 0.53 5.09 -10.16
C ASN A 190 -0.80 5.70 -9.70
N ASP A 191 -1.46 5.10 -8.71
CA ASP A 191 -2.71 5.63 -8.14
C ASP A 191 -2.53 7.11 -7.71
N LEU A 192 -1.42 7.42 -7.01
CA LEU A 192 -1.14 8.77 -6.55
C LEU A 192 -0.72 9.71 -7.69
N LEU A 193 0.07 9.24 -8.65
CA LEU A 193 0.45 10.02 -9.83
C LEU A 193 -0.78 10.46 -10.63
N PHE A 194 -1.77 9.59 -10.79
CA PHE A 194 -3.01 9.91 -11.50
C PHE A 194 -3.87 10.99 -10.83
N THR A 195 -3.67 11.24 -9.53
CA THR A 195 -4.38 12.34 -8.84
C THR A 195 -3.92 13.74 -9.28
N GLY A 196 -2.71 13.84 -9.85
CA GLY A 196 -2.07 15.12 -10.15
C GLY A 196 -1.53 15.88 -8.93
N LEU A 197 -1.59 15.28 -7.75
CA LEU A 197 -1.12 15.88 -6.48
C LEU A 197 0.36 15.59 -6.20
N VAL A 198 0.98 14.71 -6.98
CA VAL A 198 2.42 14.40 -6.87
C VAL A 198 3.22 15.44 -7.66
N LYS A 199 4.19 16.05 -7.01
CA LYS A 199 5.05 17.11 -7.57
C LYS A 199 6.45 16.63 -7.96
N GLY A 200 6.86 15.47 -7.45
CA GLY A 200 8.12 14.83 -7.78
C GLY A 200 8.08 13.34 -7.50
N GLN A 201 8.87 12.58 -8.23
CA GLN A 201 8.98 11.13 -8.05
C GLN A 201 10.43 10.68 -8.18
N ALA A 202 10.75 9.55 -7.56
CA ALA A 202 12.02 8.86 -7.75
C ALA A 202 11.85 7.37 -7.47
N LEU A 203 12.69 6.54 -8.08
CA LEU A 203 12.82 5.13 -7.76
C LEU A 203 14.26 4.87 -7.30
N VAL A 204 14.46 4.76 -5.99
CA VAL A 204 15.77 4.73 -5.35
C VAL A 204 16.17 3.32 -4.99
N ALA A 205 17.35 2.87 -5.43
CA ALA A 205 17.90 1.57 -5.10
C ALA A 205 18.34 1.49 -3.62
N ARG A 206 18.07 0.35 -3.00
CA ARG A 206 18.43 0.02 -1.61
C ARG A 206 19.25 -1.29 -1.59
N PRO A 207 20.54 -1.24 -1.88
CA PRO A 207 21.36 -2.43 -2.13
C PRO A 207 21.50 -3.36 -0.92
N LYS A 208 21.13 -2.90 0.28
CA LYS A 208 21.13 -3.72 1.51
C LYS A 208 19.82 -4.50 1.71
N VAL A 209 18.79 -4.24 0.90
CA VAL A 209 17.50 -4.96 1.00
C VAL A 209 17.63 -6.29 0.28
N PRO A 210 17.34 -7.42 0.95
CA PRO A 210 17.34 -8.73 0.29
C PRO A 210 16.30 -8.78 -0.83
N SER A 211 16.66 -9.42 -1.95
CA SER A 211 15.73 -9.59 -3.09
C SER A 211 14.61 -10.58 -2.82
N SER A 212 14.72 -11.37 -1.75
CA SER A 212 13.70 -12.33 -1.31
C SER A 212 13.72 -12.50 0.21
N GLY A 213 12.57 -12.83 0.78
CA GLY A 213 12.39 -13.09 2.20
C GLY A 213 11.02 -13.69 2.46
N GLU A 214 10.64 -13.72 3.72
CA GLU A 214 9.30 -14.14 4.18
C GLU A 214 8.77 -13.09 5.15
N ASN A 215 7.45 -12.92 5.14
CA ASN A 215 6.77 -12.11 6.15
C ASN A 215 6.49 -12.93 7.43
N ALA A 216 5.88 -12.30 8.42
CA ALA A 216 5.58 -12.94 9.70
C ALA A 216 4.59 -14.11 9.59
N THR A 217 3.75 -14.13 8.56
CA THR A 217 2.78 -15.20 8.26
C THR A 217 3.38 -16.35 7.45
N GLY A 218 4.62 -16.20 6.96
CA GLY A 218 5.32 -17.18 6.14
C GLY A 218 5.09 -17.02 4.64
N ASP A 219 4.49 -15.90 4.22
CA ASP A 219 4.37 -15.61 2.79
C ASP A 219 5.70 -15.14 2.23
N LYS A 220 6.03 -15.65 1.04
CA LYS A 220 7.23 -15.26 0.29
C LYS A 220 7.14 -13.79 -0.13
N LEU A 221 8.27 -13.08 -0.01
CA LEU A 221 8.48 -11.73 -0.50
C LEU A 221 9.54 -11.73 -1.58
N GLU A 222 9.26 -11.10 -2.71
CA GLU A 222 10.20 -10.89 -3.81
C GLU A 222 10.21 -9.39 -4.18
N THR A 223 11.40 -8.80 -4.29
CA THR A 223 11.57 -7.37 -4.60
C THR A 223 12.82 -7.10 -5.42
N ASP A 224 12.77 -6.03 -6.22
CA ASP A 224 13.93 -5.47 -6.91
C ASP A 224 14.84 -4.63 -5.97
N GLY A 225 14.46 -4.53 -4.70
CA GLY A 225 15.19 -3.77 -3.68
C GLY A 225 15.10 -2.26 -3.83
N LYS A 226 14.13 -1.73 -4.59
CA LYS A 226 13.97 -0.29 -4.74
C LYS A 226 12.79 0.24 -3.93
N MET A 227 12.88 1.51 -3.55
CA MET A 227 11.81 2.26 -2.90
C MET A 227 11.32 3.35 -3.84
N ALA A 228 10.00 3.41 -4.07
CA ALA A 228 9.41 4.54 -4.77
C ALA A 228 9.22 5.70 -3.81
N VAL A 229 9.65 6.90 -4.22
CA VAL A 229 9.54 8.13 -3.44
C VAL A 229 8.65 9.12 -4.17
N LEU A 230 7.67 9.69 -3.47
CA LEU A 230 6.71 10.66 -4.00
C LEU A 230 6.73 11.93 -3.17
N LEU A 231 6.93 13.06 -3.83
CA LEU A 231 6.87 14.40 -3.25
C LEU A 231 5.47 14.97 -3.44
N LEU A 232 4.82 15.38 -2.35
CA LEU A 232 3.42 15.81 -2.29
C LEU A 232 3.25 17.31 -1.98
N GLU A 233 4.26 18.14 -2.27
CA GLU A 233 4.25 19.57 -2.01
C GLU A 233 3.56 20.40 -3.08
#